data_5cde12db586a349fce65858efb3a2f38
#
_entry.id   5cde12db586a349fce65858efb3a2f38
#
_cell.length_a   1.000
_cell.length_b   1.000
_cell.length_c   1.000
_cell.angle_alpha   90.00
_cell.angle_beta   90.00
_cell.angle_gamma   90.00
#
_symmetry.space_group_name_H-M   'P 1'
#
loop_
_entity.id
_entity.type
_entity.pdbx_description
1 polymer ?
#
loop_
_entity_poly.entity_id
_entity_poly.type
_entity_poly.pdbx_seq_one_letter_code
_entity_poly.pdbx_strand_id
1 'polypeptide(L)'
;MNRRTELRAFLRSRRARLNPSEVGLATFGGARRVPGLRREELAQLAGVGVEYYVRLEQGRNHKVSASVLDAVARALRLDELERTHLHNLARPGRRRPPSMDRVSDGTQWLLDTMTNTPAFVMGRRTDILTWNRPASKIFLDFGRVPERNLARLVYQQPAIRQLVLDWPVMAAHVVAWLRLEVGRHPDDEETSAFIAELAVAEPDFLRLWNQQNVIDPMHGTYGLRHPLLGALTSVFRTLLLPEDPDQMLIVYTIEPDIPAPEGAVDAPWSAPHDHGPVSPGCCPPHDIAAFIVRGPRSHENTGQAGQPGPSGV
;
A
#
# COMPACT_ATOMS: atom_id res chain seq x y z
N MET A 1 -11.17 -7.69 14.15
CA MET A 1 -11.87 -6.38 14.31
C MET A 1 -13.25 -6.48 13.69
N ASN A 2 -14.30 -5.80 14.22
CA ASN A 2 -15.67 -5.95 13.73
C ASN A 2 -16.00 -4.74 12.83
N ARG A 3 -16.67 -4.98 11.69
CA ARG A 3 -17.20 -3.98 10.73
C ARG A 3 -17.82 -2.75 11.42
N ARG A 4 -18.63 -2.98 12.47
CA ARG A 4 -19.28 -1.91 13.23
C ARG A 4 -18.26 -0.98 13.89
N THR A 5 -17.19 -1.57 14.40
CA THR A 5 -16.09 -0.84 15.02
C THR A 5 -15.35 0.01 14.01
N GLU A 6 -15.07 -0.53 12.82
CA GLU A 6 -14.39 0.18 11.73
C GLU A 6 -15.24 1.34 11.18
N LEU A 7 -16.51 1.10 10.87
CA LEU A 7 -17.43 2.15 10.42
C LEU A 7 -17.53 3.29 11.45
N ARG A 8 -17.64 2.93 12.73
CA ARG A 8 -17.67 3.90 13.84
C ARG A 8 -16.38 4.70 13.92
N ALA A 9 -15.24 4.03 13.87
CA ALA A 9 -13.93 4.67 13.95
C ALA A 9 -13.70 5.60 12.75
N PHE A 10 -14.04 5.16 11.55
CA PHE A 10 -13.94 5.94 10.33
C PHE A 10 -14.80 7.20 10.40
N LEU A 11 -16.11 7.08 10.60
CA LEU A 11 -17.03 8.24 10.66
C LEU A 11 -16.64 9.23 11.76
N ARG A 12 -16.24 8.73 12.93
CA ARG A 12 -15.77 9.56 14.04
C ARG A 12 -14.50 10.33 13.67
N SER A 13 -13.54 9.68 13.03
CA SER A 13 -12.27 10.32 12.63
C SER A 13 -12.52 11.43 11.59
N ARG A 14 -13.40 11.17 10.60
CA ARG A 14 -13.73 12.17 9.57
C ARG A 14 -14.47 13.37 10.13
N ARG A 15 -15.43 13.13 11.03
CA ARG A 15 -16.13 14.18 11.72
C ARG A 15 -15.23 15.04 12.61
N ALA A 16 -14.21 14.44 13.22
CA ALA A 16 -13.24 15.14 14.06
C ALA A 16 -12.30 16.07 13.27
N ARG A 17 -12.14 15.87 11.96
CA ARG A 17 -11.27 16.69 11.09
C ARG A 17 -11.90 18.02 10.68
N LEU A 18 -13.24 18.12 10.67
CA LEU A 18 -13.95 19.28 10.16
C LEU A 18 -14.20 20.32 11.26
N ASN A 19 -13.80 21.56 11.00
CA ASN A 19 -14.17 22.67 11.87
C ASN A 19 -15.55 23.22 11.48
N PRO A 20 -16.42 23.58 12.45
CA PRO A 20 -17.74 24.12 12.18
C PRO A 20 -17.71 25.40 11.32
N SER A 21 -16.72 26.26 11.52
CA SER A 21 -16.52 27.47 10.70
C SER A 21 -16.27 27.18 9.23
N GLU A 22 -15.61 26.07 8.92
CA GLU A 22 -15.31 25.67 7.54
C GLU A 22 -16.53 25.16 6.77
N VAL A 23 -17.57 24.73 7.50
CA VAL A 23 -18.82 24.19 6.92
C VAL A 23 -20.01 25.13 7.06
N GLY A 24 -19.75 26.42 7.38
CA GLY A 24 -20.78 27.46 7.45
C GLY A 24 -21.72 27.37 8.65
N LEU A 25 -21.34 26.63 9.69
CA LEU A 25 -22.11 26.56 10.93
C LEU A 25 -21.68 27.67 11.89
N ALA A 26 -22.65 28.43 12.41
CA ALA A 26 -22.38 29.44 13.43
C ALA A 26 -21.84 28.77 14.70
N THR A 27 -20.67 29.19 15.13
CA THR A 27 -20.11 28.77 16.42
C THR A 27 -20.73 29.59 17.54
N PHE A 28 -21.78 29.09 18.15
CA PHE A 28 -22.30 29.67 19.37
C PHE A 28 -21.31 29.44 20.51
N GLY A 29 -20.87 30.54 21.14
CA GLY A 29 -19.83 30.55 22.18
C GLY A 29 -20.14 29.62 23.34
N GLY A 30 -19.30 28.62 23.53
CA GLY A 30 -19.24 27.68 24.63
C GLY A 30 -18.07 26.72 24.43
N ALA A 31 -17.38 26.33 25.53
CA ALA A 31 -16.26 25.40 25.44
C ALA A 31 -16.68 24.09 24.75
N ARG A 32 -16.11 23.79 23.56
CA ARG A 32 -16.38 22.55 22.84
C ARG A 32 -15.71 21.37 23.54
N ARG A 33 -16.52 20.37 23.93
CA ARG A 33 -16.04 19.15 24.56
C ARG A 33 -15.51 18.09 23.58
N VAL A 34 -15.70 18.31 22.27
CA VAL A 34 -15.28 17.38 21.22
C VAL A 34 -14.54 18.16 20.11
N PRO A 35 -13.43 17.63 19.59
CA PRO A 35 -12.82 18.17 18.40
C PRO A 35 -13.76 17.97 17.20
N GLY A 36 -13.82 18.94 16.29
CA GLY A 36 -14.60 18.86 15.07
C GLY A 36 -16.12 19.04 15.26
N LEU A 37 -16.87 18.52 14.31
CA LEU A 37 -18.34 18.63 14.29
C LEU A 37 -19.00 17.75 15.36
N ARG A 38 -20.10 18.25 15.92
CA ARG A 38 -21.02 17.43 16.75
C ARG A 38 -21.87 16.52 15.83
N ARG A 39 -22.47 15.47 16.40
CA ARG A 39 -23.34 14.56 15.63
C ARG A 39 -24.56 15.26 15.07
N GLU A 40 -25.14 16.17 15.86
CA GLU A 40 -26.29 16.98 15.47
C GLU A 40 -25.93 17.91 14.29
N GLU A 41 -24.77 18.54 14.35
CA GLU A 41 -24.26 19.43 13.30
C GLU A 41 -24.05 18.68 11.98
N LEU A 42 -23.44 17.48 12.04
CA LEU A 42 -23.28 16.67 10.84
C LEU A 42 -24.60 16.13 10.29
N ALA A 43 -25.51 15.68 11.16
CA ALA A 43 -26.82 15.22 10.76
C ALA A 43 -27.61 16.33 10.02
N GLN A 44 -27.54 17.55 10.51
CA GLN A 44 -28.14 18.71 9.88
C GLN A 44 -27.53 18.99 8.50
N LEU A 45 -26.18 18.99 8.37
CA LEU A 45 -25.47 19.19 7.11
C LEU A 45 -25.80 18.10 6.08
N ALA A 46 -25.95 16.86 6.53
CA ALA A 46 -26.29 15.72 5.69
C ALA A 46 -27.81 15.64 5.36
N GLY A 47 -28.65 16.47 5.98
CA GLY A 47 -30.10 16.41 5.79
C GLY A 47 -30.74 15.11 6.31
N VAL A 48 -30.15 14.52 7.37
CA VAL A 48 -30.65 13.28 7.99
C VAL A 48 -31.03 13.50 9.46
N GLY A 49 -31.93 12.68 9.98
CA GLY A 49 -32.29 12.74 11.39
C GLY A 49 -31.09 12.43 12.30
N VAL A 50 -30.97 13.15 13.42
CA VAL A 50 -29.84 12.99 14.36
C VAL A 50 -29.75 11.54 14.87
N GLU A 51 -30.88 10.95 15.28
CA GLU A 51 -30.91 9.55 15.73
C GLU A 51 -30.51 8.57 14.62
N TYR A 52 -30.89 8.86 13.39
CA TYR A 52 -30.50 8.03 12.25
C TYR A 52 -28.98 8.06 12.05
N TYR A 53 -28.37 9.26 12.08
CA TYR A 53 -26.92 9.40 11.98
C TYR A 53 -26.20 8.72 13.16
N VAL A 54 -26.70 8.87 14.38
CA VAL A 54 -26.12 8.20 15.56
C VAL A 54 -26.12 6.68 15.39
N ARG A 55 -27.24 6.10 14.89
CA ARG A 55 -27.30 4.65 14.60
C ARG A 55 -26.36 4.23 13.48
N LEU A 56 -26.21 5.07 12.45
CA LEU A 56 -25.27 4.84 11.36
C LEU A 56 -23.83 4.85 11.88
N GLU A 57 -23.42 5.89 12.63
CA GLU A 57 -22.09 5.98 13.23
C GLU A 57 -21.79 4.81 14.17
N GLN A 58 -22.78 4.28 14.87
CA GLN A 58 -22.65 3.10 15.72
C GLN A 58 -22.67 1.76 14.97
N GLY A 59 -22.83 1.78 13.64
CA GLY A 59 -22.93 0.58 12.84
C GLY A 59 -24.16 -0.27 13.10
N ARG A 60 -25.24 0.33 13.65
CA ARG A 60 -26.50 -0.37 14.01
C ARG A 60 -27.53 -0.40 12.88
N ASN A 61 -27.30 0.34 11.80
CA ASN A 61 -28.19 0.35 10.65
C ASN A 61 -27.84 -0.79 9.70
N HIS A 62 -28.74 -1.75 9.51
CA HIS A 62 -28.54 -2.91 8.62
C HIS A 62 -28.78 -2.60 7.14
N LYS A 63 -29.55 -1.54 6.83
CA LYS A 63 -29.89 -1.15 5.45
C LYS A 63 -29.82 0.38 5.34
N VAL A 64 -28.69 0.89 4.89
CA VAL A 64 -28.51 2.32 4.60
C VAL A 64 -28.63 2.53 3.10
N SER A 65 -29.44 3.50 2.64
CA SER A 65 -29.54 3.82 1.22
C SER A 65 -28.24 4.46 0.71
N ALA A 66 -27.94 4.29 -0.58
CA ALA A 66 -26.81 4.92 -1.20
C ALA A 66 -26.90 6.45 -1.09
N SER A 67 -28.11 7.01 -1.30
CA SER A 67 -28.35 8.44 -1.21
C SER A 67 -28.02 9.04 0.16
N VAL A 68 -28.32 8.32 1.24
CA VAL A 68 -27.94 8.75 2.60
C VAL A 68 -26.43 8.71 2.81
N LEU A 69 -25.76 7.65 2.33
CA LEU A 69 -24.29 7.55 2.41
C LEU A 69 -23.64 8.68 1.62
N ASP A 70 -24.14 9.01 0.43
CA ASP A 70 -23.67 10.12 -0.39
C ASP A 70 -23.89 11.47 0.28
N ALA A 71 -25.03 11.66 0.96
CA ALA A 71 -25.29 12.87 1.71
C ALA A 71 -24.33 13.03 2.89
N VAL A 72 -24.07 11.94 3.63
CA VAL A 72 -23.08 11.92 4.73
C VAL A 72 -21.67 12.13 4.19
N ALA A 73 -21.30 11.52 3.06
CA ALA A 73 -20.00 11.69 2.42
C ALA A 73 -19.76 13.16 2.03
N ARG A 74 -20.74 13.80 1.39
CA ARG A 74 -20.67 15.23 1.06
C ARG A 74 -20.55 16.11 2.30
N ALA A 75 -21.35 15.87 3.34
CA ALA A 75 -21.30 16.62 4.59
C ALA A 75 -19.95 16.47 5.31
N LEU A 76 -19.30 15.30 5.20
CA LEU A 76 -17.98 15.02 5.73
C LEU A 76 -16.85 15.47 4.78
N ARG A 77 -17.16 16.01 3.58
CA ARG A 77 -16.20 16.38 2.55
C ARG A 77 -15.23 15.25 2.19
N LEU A 78 -15.76 14.04 2.10
CA LEU A 78 -14.97 12.87 1.73
C LEU A 78 -14.55 12.96 0.25
N ASP A 79 -13.30 12.59 -0.04
CA ASP A 79 -12.86 12.34 -1.40
C ASP A 79 -13.49 11.04 -1.95
N GLU A 80 -13.24 10.73 -3.21
CA GLU A 80 -13.87 9.57 -3.89
C GLU A 80 -13.42 8.23 -3.27
N LEU A 81 -12.18 8.13 -2.81
CA LEU A 81 -11.65 6.94 -2.17
C LEU A 81 -12.28 6.72 -0.78
N GLU A 82 -12.35 7.78 0.01
CA GLU A 82 -13.01 7.79 1.33
C GLU A 82 -14.52 7.49 1.21
N ARG A 83 -15.17 8.04 0.18
CA ARG A 83 -16.58 7.78 -0.15
C ARG A 83 -16.80 6.31 -0.47
N THR A 84 -15.98 5.74 -1.37
CA THR A 84 -16.01 4.32 -1.71
C THR A 84 -15.80 3.45 -0.48
N HIS A 85 -14.84 3.80 0.38
CA HIS A 85 -14.59 3.09 1.63
C HIS A 85 -15.81 3.15 2.58
N LEU A 86 -16.45 4.32 2.73
CA LEU A 86 -17.69 4.45 3.50
C LEU A 86 -18.80 3.53 2.99
N HIS A 87 -18.99 3.49 1.66
CA HIS A 87 -20.00 2.61 1.03
C HIS A 87 -19.71 1.14 1.31
N ASN A 88 -18.45 0.71 1.18
CA ASN A 88 -18.03 -0.66 1.45
C ASN A 88 -18.26 -1.06 2.91
N LEU A 89 -17.91 -0.20 3.86
CA LEU A 89 -18.15 -0.43 5.28
C LEU A 89 -19.64 -0.46 5.63
N ALA A 90 -20.46 0.41 5.03
CA ALA A 90 -21.88 0.53 5.36
C ALA A 90 -22.75 -0.52 4.63
N ARG A 91 -22.37 -0.92 3.42
CA ARG A 91 -23.08 -1.84 2.54
C ARG A 91 -22.15 -2.88 1.97
N PRO A 92 -21.71 -3.87 2.76
CA PRO A 92 -20.81 -4.91 2.24
C PRO A 92 -21.46 -5.61 1.05
N GLY A 93 -20.65 -5.87 0.04
CA GLY A 93 -21.02 -6.68 -1.09
C GLY A 93 -21.46 -8.09 -0.66
N ARG A 94 -22.01 -8.87 -1.59
CA ARG A 94 -22.31 -10.30 -1.34
C ARG A 94 -21.01 -10.98 -0.88
N ARG A 95 -21.13 -11.77 0.19
CA ARG A 95 -20.05 -12.62 0.68
C ARG A 95 -19.57 -13.51 -0.46
N ARG A 96 -18.37 -13.24 -0.98
CA ARG A 96 -17.73 -14.14 -1.94
C ARG A 96 -16.98 -15.19 -1.12
N PRO A 97 -17.01 -16.46 -1.52
CA PRO A 97 -16.15 -17.46 -0.87
C PRO A 97 -14.71 -16.97 -0.98
N PRO A 98 -13.85 -17.26 0.01
CA PRO A 98 -12.45 -16.93 -0.08
C PRO A 98 -11.90 -17.50 -1.39
N SER A 99 -11.20 -16.67 -2.16
CA SER A 99 -10.50 -17.17 -3.34
C SER A 99 -9.46 -18.18 -2.87
N MET A 100 -9.28 -19.25 -3.64
CA MET A 100 -8.13 -20.10 -3.38
C MET A 100 -6.89 -19.26 -3.65
N ASP A 101 -5.88 -19.29 -2.78
CA ASP A 101 -4.59 -18.58 -2.92
C ASP A 101 -3.79 -19.05 -4.15
N ARG A 102 -4.49 -19.54 -5.17
CA ARG A 102 -3.92 -20.04 -6.41
C ARG A 102 -3.97 -18.96 -7.49
N VAL A 103 -2.81 -18.59 -7.96
CA VAL A 103 -2.67 -17.70 -9.11
C VAL A 103 -3.03 -18.45 -10.40
N SER A 104 -3.75 -17.81 -11.33
CA SER A 104 -4.09 -18.42 -12.61
C SER A 104 -2.85 -18.66 -13.47
N ASP A 105 -2.89 -19.68 -14.31
CA ASP A 105 -1.78 -20.02 -15.21
C ASP A 105 -1.48 -18.83 -16.17
N GLY A 106 -2.51 -18.08 -16.59
CA GLY A 106 -2.36 -16.88 -17.42
C GLY A 106 -1.61 -15.76 -16.71
N THR A 107 -1.94 -15.50 -15.44
CA THR A 107 -1.24 -14.51 -14.62
C THR A 107 0.21 -14.94 -14.33
N GLN A 108 0.43 -16.23 -14.06
CA GLN A 108 1.79 -16.77 -13.87
C GLN A 108 2.62 -16.61 -15.15
N TRP A 109 2.06 -16.96 -16.29
CA TRP A 109 2.73 -16.77 -17.59
C TRP A 109 3.07 -15.30 -17.85
N LEU A 110 2.13 -14.38 -17.61
CA LEU A 110 2.38 -12.94 -17.73
C LEU A 110 3.55 -12.50 -16.83
N LEU A 111 3.57 -12.94 -15.58
CA LEU A 111 4.64 -12.63 -14.62
C LEU A 111 6.01 -13.15 -15.10
N ASP A 112 6.06 -14.36 -15.68
CA ASP A 112 7.28 -14.98 -16.17
C ASP A 112 7.84 -14.27 -17.42
N THR A 113 6.98 -13.62 -18.21
CA THR A 113 7.42 -12.81 -19.37
C THR A 113 8.06 -11.47 -18.97
N MET A 114 7.83 -11.00 -17.73
CA MET A 114 8.41 -9.75 -17.21
C MET A 114 9.86 -9.97 -16.76
N THR A 115 10.80 -10.11 -17.70
CA THR A 115 12.19 -10.48 -17.42
C THR A 115 13.02 -9.36 -16.79
N ASN A 116 12.65 -8.09 -17.01
CA ASN A 116 13.36 -6.90 -16.54
C ASN A 116 12.55 -6.02 -15.57
N THR A 117 11.32 -6.39 -15.30
CA THR A 117 10.38 -5.61 -14.52
C THR A 117 10.05 -6.36 -13.24
N PRO A 118 10.50 -5.90 -12.06
CA PRO A 118 10.14 -6.55 -10.80
C PRO A 118 8.64 -6.54 -10.60
N ALA A 119 8.06 -7.71 -10.32
CA ALA A 119 6.64 -7.84 -10.10
C ALA A 119 6.31 -9.03 -9.21
N PHE A 120 5.19 -8.94 -8.50
CA PHE A 120 4.62 -10.05 -7.73
C PHE A 120 3.09 -9.95 -7.67
N VAL A 121 2.45 -11.09 -7.45
CA VAL A 121 1.01 -11.15 -7.20
C VAL A 121 0.77 -11.16 -5.70
N MET A 122 -0.10 -10.30 -5.25
CA MET A 122 -0.50 -10.14 -3.86
C MET A 122 -1.96 -10.54 -3.66
N GLY A 123 -2.24 -11.34 -2.64
CA GLY A 123 -3.58 -11.73 -2.21
C GLY A 123 -4.17 -10.78 -1.17
N ARG A 124 -5.32 -11.15 -0.63
CA ARG A 124 -6.18 -10.33 0.25
C ARG A 124 -5.48 -9.75 1.47
N ARG A 125 -4.73 -10.55 2.22
CA ARG A 125 -4.07 -10.13 3.47
C ARG A 125 -2.65 -9.62 3.24
N THR A 126 -2.37 -9.14 2.02
CA THR A 126 -1.02 -8.80 1.58
C THR A 126 -0.07 -10.02 1.47
N ASP A 127 -0.63 -11.23 1.32
CA ASP A 127 0.14 -12.44 1.08
C ASP A 127 0.78 -12.40 -0.31
N ILE A 128 2.07 -12.62 -0.44
CA ILE A 128 2.78 -12.69 -1.72
C ILE A 128 2.62 -14.11 -2.26
N LEU A 129 1.75 -14.27 -3.26
CA LEU A 129 1.36 -15.57 -3.81
C LEU A 129 2.40 -16.11 -4.79
N THR A 130 2.90 -15.26 -5.66
CA THR A 130 3.96 -15.56 -6.62
C THR A 130 4.72 -14.30 -7.00
N TRP A 131 5.93 -14.44 -7.51
CA TRP A 131 6.82 -13.34 -7.90
C TRP A 131 7.74 -13.76 -9.03
N ASN A 132 8.30 -12.79 -9.75
CA ASN A 132 9.31 -13.05 -10.75
C ASN A 132 10.74 -12.88 -10.21
N ARG A 133 11.71 -13.34 -10.99
CA ARG A 133 13.13 -13.26 -10.64
C ARG A 133 13.63 -11.82 -10.41
N PRO A 134 13.23 -10.80 -11.22
CA PRO A 134 13.59 -9.42 -10.95
C PRO A 134 13.16 -8.94 -9.55
N ALA A 135 11.94 -9.27 -9.10
CA ALA A 135 11.47 -8.89 -7.76
C ALA A 135 12.34 -9.49 -6.65
N SER A 136 12.75 -10.76 -6.78
CA SER A 136 13.66 -11.38 -5.82
C SER A 136 15.03 -10.72 -5.77
N LYS A 137 15.50 -10.13 -6.87
CA LYS A 137 16.81 -9.46 -6.92
C LYS A 137 16.78 -8.05 -6.34
N ILE A 138 15.69 -7.32 -6.53
CA ILE A 138 15.56 -5.93 -6.09
C ILE A 138 15.14 -5.83 -4.63
N PHE A 139 14.21 -6.68 -4.16
CA PHE A 139 13.67 -6.57 -2.81
C PHE A 139 14.31 -7.56 -1.84
N LEU A 140 14.00 -8.82 -1.99
CA LEU A 140 14.60 -9.92 -1.24
C LEU A 140 14.21 -11.25 -1.87
N ASP A 141 14.99 -12.30 -1.58
CA ASP A 141 14.67 -13.64 -2.06
C ASP A 141 13.46 -14.22 -1.30
N PHE A 142 12.27 -13.99 -1.86
CA PHE A 142 11.01 -14.47 -1.28
C PHE A 142 10.95 -15.99 -1.11
N GLY A 143 11.77 -16.75 -1.85
CA GLY A 143 11.87 -18.20 -1.69
C GLY A 143 12.52 -18.63 -0.38
N ARG A 144 13.30 -17.74 0.24
CA ARG A 144 14.05 -18.02 1.49
C ARG A 144 13.39 -17.49 2.74
N VAL A 145 12.32 -16.69 2.62
CA VAL A 145 11.59 -16.21 3.80
C VAL A 145 10.50 -17.19 4.20
N PRO A 146 10.32 -17.45 5.50
CA PRO A 146 9.32 -18.40 5.98
C PRO A 146 7.89 -17.91 5.74
N GLU A 147 7.68 -16.61 5.86
CA GLU A 147 6.37 -15.98 5.68
C GLU A 147 6.43 -14.92 4.56
N ARG A 148 5.68 -15.17 3.50
CA ARG A 148 5.61 -14.33 2.31
C ARG A 148 4.41 -13.40 2.41
N ASN A 149 4.44 -12.52 3.40
CA ASN A 149 3.38 -11.55 3.63
C ASN A 149 3.99 -10.15 3.66
N LEU A 150 3.53 -9.25 2.78
CA LEU A 150 4.13 -7.92 2.62
C LEU A 150 4.04 -7.11 3.92
N ALA A 151 2.93 -7.20 4.67
CA ALA A 151 2.81 -6.48 5.94
C ALA A 151 3.87 -6.95 6.95
N ARG A 152 4.04 -8.26 7.12
CA ARG A 152 5.08 -8.80 8.00
C ARG A 152 6.49 -8.43 7.51
N LEU A 153 6.74 -8.52 6.20
CA LEU A 153 8.03 -8.13 5.64
C LEU A 153 8.35 -6.66 5.91
N VAL A 154 7.38 -5.75 5.73
CA VAL A 154 7.60 -4.31 5.93
C VAL A 154 7.82 -3.98 7.40
N TYR A 155 7.08 -4.59 8.32
CA TYR A 155 7.17 -4.24 9.74
C TYR A 155 8.21 -5.06 10.51
N GLN A 156 8.46 -6.32 10.13
CA GLN A 156 9.25 -7.27 10.92
C GLN A 156 10.58 -7.65 10.29
N GLN A 157 10.78 -7.40 8.96
CA GLN A 157 12.01 -7.80 8.28
C GLN A 157 13.01 -6.63 8.24
N PRO A 158 14.13 -6.73 8.98
CA PRO A 158 15.13 -5.66 9.02
C PRO A 158 15.72 -5.32 7.65
N ALA A 159 15.86 -6.30 6.76
CA ALA A 159 16.40 -6.08 5.41
C ALA A 159 15.51 -5.15 4.59
N ILE A 160 14.18 -5.27 4.68
CA ILE A 160 13.24 -4.35 4.01
C ILE A 160 13.32 -2.96 4.62
N ARG A 161 13.41 -2.84 5.95
CA ARG A 161 13.55 -1.54 6.62
C ARG A 161 14.83 -0.81 6.26
N GLN A 162 15.92 -1.54 5.99
CA GLN A 162 17.18 -0.97 5.52
C GLN A 162 17.16 -0.62 4.03
N LEU A 163 16.45 -1.41 3.23
CA LEU A 163 16.32 -1.22 1.80
C LEU A 163 15.50 0.03 1.46
N VAL A 164 14.37 0.26 2.15
CA VAL A 164 13.41 1.32 1.81
C VAL A 164 13.75 2.59 2.57
N LEU A 165 14.12 3.66 1.84
CA LEU A 165 14.44 4.97 2.42
C LEU A 165 13.17 5.62 3.01
N ASP A 166 12.06 5.55 2.27
CA ASP A 166 10.77 6.10 2.67
C ASP A 166 9.91 5.06 3.39
N TRP A 167 10.50 4.30 4.33
CA TRP A 167 9.82 3.24 5.06
C TRP A 167 8.47 3.69 5.68
N PRO A 168 8.32 4.89 6.27
CA PRO A 168 7.02 5.33 6.82
C PRO A 168 5.92 5.41 5.76
N VAL A 169 6.27 5.77 4.52
CA VAL A 169 5.33 5.84 3.39
C VAL A 169 4.89 4.43 2.99
N MET A 170 5.84 3.50 2.84
CA MET A 170 5.54 2.10 2.55
C MET A 170 4.69 1.46 3.65
N ALA A 171 5.02 1.70 4.91
CA ALA A 171 4.25 1.24 6.06
C ALA A 171 2.79 1.75 6.03
N ALA A 172 2.58 3.02 5.67
CA ALA A 172 1.25 3.59 5.52
C ALA A 172 0.47 2.98 4.34
N HIS A 173 1.11 2.68 3.20
CA HIS A 173 0.47 1.98 2.09
C HIS A 173 0.02 0.57 2.46
N VAL A 174 0.82 -0.18 3.22
CA VAL A 174 0.43 -1.50 3.73
C VAL A 174 -0.83 -1.43 4.59
N VAL A 175 -0.90 -0.45 5.50
CA VAL A 175 -2.10 -0.20 6.30
C VAL A 175 -3.29 0.14 5.41
N ALA A 176 -3.08 0.94 4.35
CA ALA A 176 -4.14 1.32 3.42
C ALA A 176 -4.70 0.10 2.67
N TRP A 177 -3.85 -0.82 2.18
CA TRP A 177 -4.30 -2.08 1.56
C TRP A 177 -5.14 -2.92 2.51
N LEU A 178 -4.66 -3.16 3.73
CA LEU A 178 -5.40 -3.93 4.73
C LEU A 178 -6.73 -3.26 5.10
N ARG A 179 -6.77 -1.93 5.14
CA ARG A 179 -8.00 -1.17 5.41
C ARG A 179 -9.02 -1.30 4.28
N LEU A 180 -8.58 -1.23 3.02
CA LEU A 180 -9.45 -1.46 1.88
C LEU A 180 -10.02 -2.89 1.89
N GLU A 181 -9.19 -3.86 2.27
CA GLU A 181 -9.60 -5.25 2.38
C GLU A 181 -10.67 -5.46 3.46
N VAL A 182 -10.49 -4.88 4.64
CA VAL A 182 -11.53 -4.87 5.69
C VAL A 182 -12.82 -4.18 5.19
N GLY A 183 -12.70 -3.15 4.39
CA GLY A 183 -13.85 -2.49 3.77
C GLY A 183 -14.60 -3.39 2.79
N ARG A 184 -13.87 -4.18 1.98
CA ARG A 184 -14.45 -5.13 1.01
C ARG A 184 -15.02 -6.38 1.69
N HIS A 185 -14.34 -6.90 2.70
CA HIS A 185 -14.64 -8.16 3.39
C HIS A 185 -14.76 -7.95 4.91
N PRO A 186 -15.74 -7.16 5.37
CA PRO A 186 -15.81 -6.72 6.78
C PRO A 186 -16.16 -7.83 7.79
N ASP A 187 -16.61 -8.98 7.30
CA ASP A 187 -16.96 -10.16 8.11
C ASP A 187 -15.88 -11.27 8.00
N ASP A 188 -14.69 -10.94 7.46
CA ASP A 188 -13.56 -11.86 7.37
C ASP A 188 -12.83 -11.92 8.71
N GLU A 189 -13.02 -13.04 9.43
CA GLU A 189 -12.43 -13.26 10.75
C GLU A 189 -10.91 -13.45 10.66
N GLU A 190 -10.39 -14.07 9.59
CA GLU A 190 -8.96 -14.30 9.40
C GLU A 190 -8.21 -12.98 9.18
N THR A 191 -8.71 -12.11 8.30
CA THR A 191 -8.15 -10.76 8.13
C THR A 191 -8.23 -9.96 9.42
N SER A 192 -9.33 -10.07 10.17
CA SER A 192 -9.49 -9.40 11.46
C SER A 192 -8.49 -9.89 12.51
N ALA A 193 -8.24 -11.20 12.58
CA ALA A 193 -7.27 -11.82 13.48
C ALA A 193 -5.84 -11.40 13.12
N PHE A 194 -5.49 -11.41 11.83
CA PHE A 194 -4.20 -10.98 11.31
C PHE A 194 -3.88 -9.51 11.67
N ILE A 195 -4.85 -8.61 11.48
CA ILE A 195 -4.70 -7.20 11.85
C ILE A 195 -4.53 -7.04 13.37
N ALA A 196 -5.30 -7.79 14.16
CA ALA A 196 -5.18 -7.73 15.62
C ALA A 196 -3.80 -8.21 16.10
N GLU A 197 -3.25 -9.26 15.48
CA GLU A 197 -1.92 -9.77 15.77
C GLU A 197 -0.84 -8.72 15.43
N LEU A 198 -0.88 -8.13 14.22
CA LEU A 198 0.04 -7.06 13.83
C LEU A 198 -0.06 -5.83 14.76
N ALA A 199 -1.27 -5.46 15.16
CA ALA A 199 -1.48 -4.32 16.05
C ALA A 199 -0.90 -4.54 17.47
N VAL A 200 -0.83 -5.79 17.93
CA VAL A 200 -0.19 -6.15 19.21
C VAL A 200 1.33 -6.19 19.05
N ALA A 201 1.83 -6.75 17.93
CA ALA A 201 3.26 -6.94 17.71
C ALA A 201 3.99 -5.65 17.34
N GLU A 202 3.32 -4.76 16.59
CA GLU A 202 3.95 -3.63 15.90
C GLU A 202 3.32 -2.28 16.29
N PRO A 203 3.94 -1.51 17.21
CA PRO A 203 3.40 -0.21 17.65
C PRO A 203 3.22 0.80 16.50
N ASP A 204 4.11 0.82 15.51
CA ASP A 204 4.00 1.68 14.35
C ASP A 204 2.79 1.32 13.48
N PHE A 205 2.50 0.02 13.31
CA PHE A 205 1.29 -0.44 12.65
C PHE A 205 0.04 0.03 13.39
N LEU A 206 -0.03 -0.19 14.70
CA LEU A 206 -1.17 0.24 15.54
C LEU A 206 -1.39 1.75 15.45
N ARG A 207 -0.31 2.54 15.49
CA ARG A 207 -0.38 4.00 15.38
C ARG A 207 -0.99 4.43 14.04
N LEU A 208 -0.50 3.87 12.92
CA LEU A 208 -0.99 4.17 11.57
C LEU A 208 -2.44 3.65 11.37
N TRP A 209 -2.75 2.49 11.91
CA TRP A 209 -4.11 1.94 11.88
C TRP A 209 -5.12 2.86 12.57
N ASN A 210 -4.77 3.39 13.74
CA ASN A 210 -5.66 4.27 14.52
C ASN A 210 -5.88 5.65 13.89
N GLN A 211 -5.01 6.10 12.98
CA GLN A 211 -5.18 7.36 12.25
C GLN A 211 -6.36 7.33 11.26
N GLN A 212 -6.86 6.16 10.92
CA GLN A 212 -7.98 5.97 9.98
C GLN A 212 -7.73 6.65 8.62
N ASN A 213 -6.47 6.80 8.19
CA ASN A 213 -6.15 7.36 6.88
C ASN A 213 -6.58 6.39 5.78
N VAL A 214 -7.27 6.91 4.77
CA VAL A 214 -7.54 6.21 3.51
C VAL A 214 -6.60 6.83 2.49
N ILE A 215 -5.65 6.04 2.02
CA ILE A 215 -4.64 6.44 1.04
C ILE A 215 -4.88 5.54 -0.17
N ASP A 216 -4.65 6.04 -1.36
CA ASP A 216 -4.69 5.21 -2.57
C ASP A 216 -3.44 4.32 -2.63
N PRO A 217 -3.56 3.00 -2.42
CA PRO A 217 -2.43 2.09 -2.47
C PRO A 217 -2.17 1.56 -3.89
N MET A 218 -2.85 2.09 -4.91
CA MET A 218 -2.75 1.58 -6.28
C MET A 218 -1.48 2.01 -6.99
N HIS A 219 -0.81 3.04 -6.51
CA HIS A 219 0.44 3.54 -7.06
C HIS A 219 1.25 4.32 -6.02
N GLY A 220 2.55 4.45 -6.26
CA GLY A 220 3.43 5.24 -5.41
C GLY A 220 4.88 5.14 -5.83
N THR A 221 5.71 5.88 -5.11
CA THR A 221 7.15 5.92 -5.33
C THR A 221 7.87 5.70 -4.00
N TYR A 222 8.94 4.92 -4.02
CA TYR A 222 9.83 4.72 -2.89
C TYR A 222 11.28 4.92 -3.31
N GLY A 223 12.06 5.62 -2.49
CA GLY A 223 13.50 5.56 -2.55
C GLY A 223 14.00 4.23 -1.97
N LEU A 224 14.93 3.58 -2.67
CA LEU A 224 15.54 2.34 -2.22
C LEU A 224 17.05 2.54 -2.06
N ARG A 225 17.66 1.92 -1.05
CA ARG A 225 19.11 1.80 -0.89
C ARG A 225 19.52 0.35 -1.10
N HIS A 226 19.73 -0.01 -2.37
CA HIS A 226 20.09 -1.38 -2.72
C HIS A 226 21.56 -1.66 -2.41
N PRO A 227 21.90 -2.80 -1.76
CA PRO A 227 23.27 -3.07 -1.31
C PRO A 227 24.30 -3.17 -2.45
N LEU A 228 23.87 -3.54 -3.66
CA LEU A 228 24.77 -3.70 -4.82
C LEU A 228 24.61 -2.58 -5.85
N LEU A 229 23.42 -1.97 -5.96
CA LEU A 229 23.10 -0.97 -6.99
C LEU A 229 23.11 0.47 -6.45
N GLY A 230 23.22 0.67 -5.13
CA GLY A 230 23.18 1.98 -4.52
C GLY A 230 21.74 2.54 -4.38
N ALA A 231 21.62 3.86 -4.54
CA ALA A 231 20.33 4.54 -4.45
C ALA A 231 19.52 4.34 -5.74
N LEU A 232 18.26 3.99 -5.58
CA LEU A 232 17.30 3.74 -6.66
C LEU A 232 15.98 4.41 -6.35
N THR A 233 15.29 4.86 -7.37
CA THR A 233 13.87 5.22 -7.30
C THR A 233 13.03 4.06 -7.81
N SER A 234 12.05 3.65 -7.03
CA SER A 234 11.12 2.56 -7.34
C SER A 234 9.71 3.12 -7.45
N VAL A 235 9.12 3.06 -8.63
CA VAL A 235 7.73 3.44 -8.89
C VAL A 235 6.89 2.19 -9.03
N PHE A 236 5.83 2.04 -8.24
CA PHE A 236 4.94 0.90 -8.37
C PHE A 236 3.57 1.27 -8.93
N ARG A 237 2.96 0.30 -9.59
CA ARG A 237 1.58 0.29 -10.05
C ARG A 237 0.91 -1.00 -9.62
N THR A 238 -0.32 -0.89 -9.13
CA THR A 238 -1.16 -2.04 -8.77
C THR A 238 -2.21 -2.25 -9.84
N LEU A 239 -2.26 -3.46 -10.37
CA LEU A 239 -3.21 -3.89 -11.39
C LEU A 239 -4.18 -4.89 -10.77
N LEU A 240 -5.47 -4.63 -10.86
CA LEU A 240 -6.49 -5.59 -10.44
C LEU A 240 -6.59 -6.71 -11.46
N LEU A 241 -6.65 -7.96 -10.99
CA LEU A 241 -6.79 -9.12 -11.85
C LEU A 241 -8.28 -9.42 -12.05
N PRO A 242 -8.79 -9.39 -13.29
CA PRO A 242 -10.22 -9.59 -13.55
C PRO A 242 -10.71 -11.00 -13.21
N GLU A 243 -9.81 -11.97 -13.25
CA GLU A 243 -10.08 -13.39 -12.95
C GLU A 243 -10.33 -13.60 -11.45
N ASP A 244 -9.60 -12.87 -10.62
CA ASP A 244 -9.76 -12.88 -9.17
C ASP A 244 -9.60 -11.47 -8.58
N PRO A 245 -10.70 -10.78 -8.26
CA PRO A 245 -10.67 -9.42 -7.71
C PRO A 245 -10.00 -9.30 -6.32
N ASP A 246 -9.72 -10.43 -5.68
CA ASP A 246 -9.00 -10.50 -4.41
C ASP A 246 -7.47 -10.62 -4.62
N GLN A 247 -7.03 -10.72 -5.88
CA GLN A 247 -5.63 -10.75 -6.25
C GLN A 247 -5.24 -9.49 -7.02
N MET A 248 -4.03 -9.02 -6.78
CA MET A 248 -3.46 -7.82 -7.40
C MET A 248 -2.06 -8.11 -7.92
N LEU A 249 -1.77 -7.67 -9.13
CA LEU A 249 -0.41 -7.68 -9.68
C LEU A 249 0.26 -6.34 -9.37
N ILE A 250 1.33 -6.38 -8.59
CA ILE A 250 2.14 -5.21 -8.27
C ILE A 250 3.36 -5.21 -9.18
N VAL A 251 3.51 -4.15 -9.95
CA VAL A 251 4.59 -3.99 -10.94
C VAL A 251 5.45 -2.79 -10.57
N TYR A 252 6.76 -2.92 -10.65
CA TYR A 252 7.72 -1.89 -10.29
C TYR A 252 8.56 -1.46 -11.50
N THR A 253 8.71 -0.15 -11.69
CA THR A 253 9.77 0.44 -12.52
C THR A 253 10.90 0.87 -11.59
N ILE A 254 12.13 0.47 -11.91
CA ILE A 254 13.31 0.79 -11.11
C ILE A 254 14.22 1.70 -11.93
N GLU A 255 14.54 2.85 -11.38
CA GLU A 255 15.43 3.84 -12.00
C GLU A 255 16.60 4.13 -11.05
N PRO A 256 17.85 4.32 -11.59
CA PRO A 256 18.95 4.82 -10.77
C PRO A 256 18.59 6.21 -10.24
N ASP A 257 18.89 6.44 -8.98
CA ASP A 257 18.83 7.79 -8.43
C ASP A 257 20.07 8.55 -8.92
N ILE A 258 19.90 9.27 -10.04
CA ILE A 258 20.96 10.15 -10.56
C ILE A 258 20.88 11.40 -9.70
N PRO A 259 21.94 11.74 -8.90
CA PRO A 259 21.93 12.98 -8.16
C PRO A 259 21.70 14.14 -9.14
N ALA A 260 20.68 14.98 -8.84
CA ALA A 260 20.44 16.18 -9.62
C ALA A 260 21.74 16.98 -9.69
N PRO A 261 22.11 17.52 -10.87
CA PRO A 261 23.30 18.34 -10.98
C PRO A 261 23.21 19.48 -9.95
N GLU A 262 24.28 19.69 -9.18
CA GLU A 262 24.36 20.74 -8.16
C GLU A 262 23.97 22.08 -8.81
N GLY A 263 22.82 22.61 -8.42
CA GLY A 263 22.29 23.89 -8.95
C GLY A 263 20.81 23.91 -9.35
N ALA A 264 20.09 22.78 -9.34
CA ALA A 264 18.66 22.77 -9.58
C ALA A 264 17.89 23.06 -8.27
N VAL A 265 17.73 24.34 -7.94
CA VAL A 265 16.85 24.81 -6.85
C VAL A 265 15.40 24.75 -7.32
N ASP A 266 14.57 24.04 -6.54
CA ASP A 266 13.13 24.16 -6.39
C ASP A 266 12.30 24.57 -7.64
N ALA A 267 12.09 23.62 -8.54
CA ALA A 267 10.92 23.65 -9.41
C ALA A 267 9.89 22.62 -8.91
N PRO A 268 8.60 22.98 -8.72
CA PRO A 268 7.59 21.99 -8.37
C PRO A 268 7.51 20.95 -9.49
N TRP A 269 7.59 19.69 -9.10
CA TRP A 269 7.59 18.54 -9.99
C TRP A 269 6.32 18.52 -10.86
N SER A 270 6.48 18.85 -12.13
CA SER A 270 5.45 18.65 -13.15
C SER A 270 5.75 17.32 -13.83
N ALA A 271 4.79 16.39 -13.77
CA ALA A 271 4.91 15.09 -14.44
C ALA A 271 5.28 15.28 -15.93
N PRO A 272 6.30 14.62 -16.47
CA PRO A 272 6.59 14.68 -17.89
C PRO A 272 5.51 13.92 -18.65
N HIS A 273 4.61 14.68 -19.29
CA HIS A 273 3.84 14.19 -20.42
C HIS A 273 4.69 14.45 -21.66
N ASP A 274 5.18 13.41 -22.24
CA ASP A 274 5.57 13.21 -23.63
C ASP A 274 6.88 12.40 -23.72
N HIS A 275 6.72 11.13 -24.08
CA HIS A 275 7.84 10.31 -24.47
C HIS A 275 8.15 10.57 -25.94
N GLY A 276 8.99 11.58 -26.21
CA GLY A 276 9.72 11.67 -27.46
C GLY A 276 10.80 10.59 -27.53
N PRO A 277 11.28 10.20 -28.74
CA PRO A 277 12.23 9.11 -28.90
C PRO A 277 13.54 9.40 -28.18
N VAL A 278 13.93 8.48 -27.28
CA VAL A 278 15.18 8.55 -26.51
C VAL A 278 16.36 8.41 -27.47
N SER A 279 17.24 9.41 -27.53
CA SER A 279 18.49 9.34 -28.26
C SER A 279 19.42 8.27 -27.68
N PRO A 280 20.05 7.41 -28.51
CA PRO A 280 20.97 6.40 -28.03
C PRO A 280 22.30 7.05 -27.65
N GLY A 281 22.59 7.17 -26.37
CA GLY A 281 23.88 7.74 -25.92
C GLY A 281 24.14 7.87 -24.44
N CYS A 282 23.15 7.69 -23.58
CA CYS A 282 23.35 7.78 -22.12
C CYS A 282 23.13 6.41 -21.46
N CYS A 283 24.15 5.56 -21.44
CA CYS A 283 24.15 4.40 -20.55
C CYS A 283 24.48 4.88 -19.14
N PRO A 284 23.63 4.59 -18.13
CA PRO A 284 23.99 4.84 -16.74
C PRO A 284 25.19 3.97 -16.33
N PRO A 285 26.01 4.38 -15.35
CA PRO A 285 27.23 3.69 -14.94
C PRO A 285 27.01 2.27 -14.39
N HIS A 286 25.76 1.90 -14.10
CA HIS A 286 25.36 0.55 -13.70
C HIS A 286 24.15 0.11 -14.54
N ASP A 287 24.33 -0.92 -15.34
CA ASP A 287 23.27 -1.53 -16.14
C ASP A 287 22.34 -2.36 -15.22
N ILE A 288 21.29 -1.71 -14.72
CA ILE A 288 20.27 -2.35 -13.86
C ILE A 288 19.59 -3.49 -14.61
N ALA A 289 19.33 -3.35 -15.92
CA ALA A 289 18.72 -4.40 -16.72
C ALA A 289 19.64 -5.64 -16.76
N ALA A 290 20.95 -5.45 -16.92
CA ALA A 290 21.92 -6.55 -16.88
C ALA A 290 21.97 -7.22 -15.48
N PHE A 291 21.88 -6.43 -14.40
CA PHE A 291 21.78 -6.98 -13.05
C PHE A 291 20.50 -7.78 -12.84
N ILE A 292 19.36 -7.26 -13.26
CA ILE A 292 18.07 -7.93 -13.11
C ILE A 292 18.06 -9.27 -13.89
N VAL A 293 18.61 -9.31 -15.09
CA VAL A 293 18.65 -10.53 -15.93
C VAL A 293 19.72 -11.53 -15.44
N ARG A 294 20.95 -11.07 -15.24
CA ARG A 294 22.11 -11.94 -15.03
C ARG A 294 22.46 -12.20 -13.55
N GLY A 295 22.13 -11.28 -12.65
CA GLY A 295 22.53 -11.29 -11.24
C GLY A 295 23.91 -10.66 -11.02
N PRO A 296 24.33 -10.49 -9.76
CA PRO A 296 25.64 -9.98 -9.44
C PRO A 296 26.71 -10.86 -10.06
N ARG A 297 27.73 -10.24 -10.66
CA ARG A 297 28.92 -10.98 -11.11
C ARG A 297 29.57 -11.57 -9.89
N SER A 298 29.69 -12.90 -9.83
CA SER A 298 30.50 -13.58 -8.85
C SER A 298 31.93 -13.06 -9.01
N HIS A 299 32.49 -12.47 -7.98
CA HIS A 299 33.95 -12.29 -7.95
C HIS A 299 34.56 -13.68 -7.95
N GLU A 300 35.04 -14.14 -9.09
CA GLU A 300 35.91 -15.30 -9.16
C GLU A 300 37.15 -14.99 -8.34
N ASN A 301 37.22 -15.63 -7.21
CA ASN A 301 38.43 -15.65 -6.37
C ASN A 301 39.45 -16.51 -7.13
N THR A 302 40.31 -15.87 -7.95
CA THR A 302 41.47 -16.51 -8.54
C THR A 302 42.46 -16.80 -7.42
N GLY A 303 42.18 -17.88 -6.68
CA GLY A 303 43.13 -18.53 -5.81
C GLY A 303 44.23 -19.12 -6.69
N GLN A 304 45.42 -18.51 -6.62
CA GLN A 304 46.66 -19.09 -7.17
C GLN A 304 46.83 -20.51 -6.64
N ALA A 305 46.59 -21.51 -7.52
CA ALA A 305 46.99 -22.86 -7.27
C ALA A 305 48.54 -22.90 -7.41
N GLY A 306 49.21 -23.13 -6.26
CA GLY A 306 50.64 -23.36 -6.19
C GLY A 306 51.01 -24.60 -7.03
N GLN A 307 52.03 -24.47 -7.85
CA GLN A 307 52.66 -25.54 -8.60
C GLN A 307 53.31 -26.54 -7.60
N PRO A 308 53.15 -27.84 -7.77
CA PRO A 308 54.01 -28.83 -7.09
C PRO A 308 55.36 -28.93 -7.82
N GLY A 309 56.45 -28.68 -7.11
CA GLY A 309 57.82 -28.92 -7.56
C GLY A 309 58.09 -30.39 -7.83
N PRO A 310 59.07 -30.71 -8.69
CA PRO A 310 59.40 -32.12 -9.04
C PRO A 310 60.21 -32.77 -7.93
N SER A 311 59.79 -33.91 -7.41
CA SER A 311 60.61 -34.79 -6.60
C SER A 311 61.46 -35.65 -7.52
N GLY A 312 62.77 -35.47 -7.47
CA GLY A 312 63.73 -36.38 -7.98
C GLY A 312 64.09 -37.51 -6.97
N VAL A 313 64.51 -38.64 -7.52
CA VAL A 313 65.07 -39.89 -7.01
C VAL A 313 64.06 -40.92 -6.57
#